data_fda5422a3777a25cf357178681029ca9
#
_entry.id   fda5422a3777a25cf357178681029ca9
#
_cell.length_a   1.000
_cell.length_b   1.000
_cell.length_c   1.000
_cell.angle_alpha   90.00
_cell.angle_beta   90.00
_cell.angle_gamma   90.00
#
_symmetry.space_group_name_H-M   'P 1'
#
loop_
_entity.id
_entity.type
_entity.pdbx_description
1 polymer ?
#
loop_
_entity_poly.entity_id
_entity_poly.type
_entity_poly.pdbx_seq_one_letter_code
_entity_poly.pdbx_strand_id
1 'polypeptide(L)'
;MATGLVAVVLIGLTVLPSAAQQSPPPIATEFLTGRAVFTDSVDAKFRIKLPGEGATVVNSKDASRTLVARFTVQPGAQFPWHTHPGPVVVNVTQGELVYVPADDCSHRVYPAGTAFVDPGHGHVHSAVNRTGQPTVFVATFYEAPAEGPLLIPAAAPAGCTI
;
A
#
# COMPACT_ATOMS: atom_id res chain seq x y z
N MET A 1 -80.94 11.60 -15.52
CA MET A 1 -79.82 12.31 -14.91
C MET A 1 -78.87 11.31 -14.43
N ALA A 2 -77.74 11.16 -15.13
CA ALA A 2 -76.72 10.18 -14.79
C ALA A 2 -75.47 10.92 -14.24
N THR A 3 -75.15 10.73 -12.95
CA THR A 3 -74.04 11.35 -12.27
C THR A 3 -72.81 10.43 -12.42
N GLY A 4 -71.84 10.88 -13.24
CA GLY A 4 -70.59 10.16 -13.42
C GLY A 4 -69.62 10.48 -12.27
N LEU A 5 -69.11 9.44 -11.57
CA LEU A 5 -68.04 9.52 -10.60
C LEU A 5 -66.67 9.51 -11.32
N VAL A 6 -65.89 10.59 -11.17
CA VAL A 6 -64.49 10.64 -11.62
C VAL A 6 -63.61 10.17 -10.49
N ALA A 7 -62.93 9.03 -10.67
CA ALA A 7 -61.93 8.53 -9.75
C ALA A 7 -60.59 9.17 -10.08
N VAL A 8 -60.02 9.93 -9.16
CA VAL A 8 -58.66 10.48 -9.23
C VAL A 8 -57.67 9.44 -8.66
N VAL A 9 -56.84 8.85 -9.51
CA VAL A 9 -55.77 7.96 -9.12
C VAL A 9 -54.54 8.82 -8.79
N LEU A 10 -54.18 8.91 -7.50
CA LEU A 10 -52.93 9.51 -7.03
C LEU A 10 -51.81 8.48 -7.15
N ILE A 11 -50.91 8.65 -8.13
CA ILE A 11 -49.70 7.88 -8.26
C ILE A 11 -48.67 8.45 -7.28
N GLY A 12 -48.49 7.77 -6.15
CA GLY A 12 -47.45 8.12 -5.19
C GLY A 12 -46.04 7.75 -5.76
N LEU A 13 -45.20 8.75 -6.02
CA LEU A 13 -43.80 8.56 -6.33
C LEU A 13 -43.07 8.12 -5.04
N THR A 14 -42.73 6.86 -4.93
CA THR A 14 -41.82 6.37 -3.86
C THR A 14 -40.38 6.71 -4.23
N VAL A 15 -39.80 7.71 -3.55
CA VAL A 15 -38.37 8.00 -3.65
C VAL A 15 -37.63 6.93 -2.86
N LEU A 16 -36.92 6.01 -3.55
CA LEU A 16 -36.05 5.05 -2.92
C LEU A 16 -34.85 5.80 -2.32
N PRO A 17 -34.44 5.49 -1.06
CA PRO A 17 -33.25 6.09 -0.49
C PRO A 17 -32.03 5.70 -1.33
N SER A 18 -31.28 6.70 -1.79
CA SER A 18 -29.99 6.50 -2.43
C SER A 18 -29.05 5.87 -1.42
N ALA A 19 -28.50 4.69 -1.73
CA ALA A 19 -27.47 4.06 -0.89
C ALA A 19 -26.28 5.05 -0.82
N ALA A 20 -25.95 5.50 0.38
CA ALA A 20 -24.79 6.33 0.61
C ALA A 20 -23.54 5.55 0.20
N GLN A 21 -22.85 6.00 -0.83
CA GLN A 21 -21.64 5.39 -1.34
C GLN A 21 -20.53 5.63 -0.31
N GLN A 22 -20.08 4.57 0.36
CA GLN A 22 -18.98 4.67 1.31
C GLN A 22 -17.71 5.14 0.58
N SER A 23 -17.05 6.15 1.15
CA SER A 23 -15.74 6.56 0.65
C SER A 23 -14.74 5.40 0.72
N PRO A 24 -13.87 5.23 -0.29
CA PRO A 24 -12.86 4.18 -0.25
C PRO A 24 -11.94 4.35 0.97
N PRO A 25 -11.40 3.26 1.53
CA PRO A 25 -10.46 3.34 2.64
C PRO A 25 -9.23 4.18 2.24
N PRO A 26 -8.60 4.91 3.17
CA PRO A 26 -7.42 5.73 2.88
C PRO A 26 -6.30 4.95 2.18
N ILE A 27 -6.10 3.69 2.59
CA ILE A 27 -5.20 2.73 1.94
C ILE A 27 -5.98 1.44 1.75
N ALA A 28 -6.15 1.02 0.50
CA ALA A 28 -6.73 -0.26 0.14
C ALA A 28 -5.62 -1.24 -0.24
N THR A 29 -5.74 -2.49 0.23
CA THR A 29 -4.81 -3.58 -0.07
C THR A 29 -5.55 -4.71 -0.77
N GLU A 30 -4.98 -5.17 -1.89
CA GLU A 30 -5.43 -6.34 -2.63
C GLU A 30 -4.28 -7.35 -2.69
N PHE A 31 -4.46 -8.52 -2.10
CA PHE A 31 -3.49 -9.59 -2.23
C PHE A 31 -3.63 -10.25 -3.61
N LEU A 32 -2.57 -10.15 -4.42
CA LEU A 32 -2.53 -10.74 -5.77
C LEU A 32 -2.11 -12.20 -5.73
N THR A 33 -1.38 -12.60 -4.68
CA THR A 33 -1.02 -14.00 -4.41
C THR A 33 -1.29 -14.35 -2.95
N GLY A 34 -1.39 -15.64 -2.65
CA GLY A 34 -1.20 -16.14 -1.30
C GLY A 34 0.27 -16.00 -0.88
N ARG A 35 0.62 -16.58 0.27
CA ARG A 35 2.01 -16.69 0.77
C ARG A 35 2.68 -17.87 0.05
N ALA A 36 3.12 -17.63 -1.19
CA ALA A 36 3.70 -18.65 -2.06
C ALA A 36 5.05 -19.11 -1.51
N VAL A 37 5.24 -20.43 -1.44
CA VAL A 37 6.49 -21.05 -0.98
C VAL A 37 7.36 -21.34 -2.19
N PHE A 38 8.65 -20.98 -2.12
CA PHE A 38 9.61 -21.47 -3.10
C PHE A 38 9.78 -22.97 -2.96
N THR A 39 9.74 -23.70 -4.08
CA THR A 39 10.02 -25.14 -4.11
C THR A 39 11.51 -25.46 -4.01
N ASP A 40 12.34 -24.50 -4.41
CA ASP A 40 13.79 -24.59 -4.37
C ASP A 40 14.34 -23.75 -3.22
N SER A 41 15.59 -24.01 -2.80
CA SER A 41 16.29 -23.10 -1.89
C SER A 41 16.66 -21.84 -2.64
N VAL A 42 16.11 -20.70 -2.21
CA VAL A 42 16.31 -19.41 -2.86
C VAL A 42 16.95 -18.42 -1.91
N ASP A 43 18.20 -18.02 -2.23
CA ASP A 43 18.85 -16.87 -1.62
C ASP A 43 18.64 -15.63 -2.48
N ALA A 44 18.24 -14.52 -1.86
CA ALA A 44 18.14 -13.22 -2.54
C ALA A 44 19.13 -12.24 -1.93
N LYS A 45 19.87 -11.51 -2.75
CA LYS A 45 20.80 -10.48 -2.32
C LYS A 45 20.49 -9.17 -3.03
N PHE A 46 20.18 -8.15 -2.23
CA PHE A 46 20.00 -6.78 -2.72
C PHE A 46 21.19 -5.93 -2.28
N ARG A 47 21.77 -5.17 -3.18
CA ARG A 47 22.72 -4.11 -2.87
C ARG A 47 22.13 -2.79 -3.30
N ILE A 48 21.63 -2.03 -2.34
CA ILE A 48 20.94 -0.77 -2.57
C ILE A 48 21.98 0.35 -2.43
N LYS A 49 22.14 1.17 -3.47
CA LYS A 49 22.97 2.38 -3.45
C LYS A 49 22.03 3.58 -3.61
N LEU A 50 22.02 4.45 -2.61
CA LEU A 50 21.29 5.68 -2.67
C LEU A 50 22.25 6.85 -2.96
N PRO A 51 21.80 7.89 -3.70
CA PRO A 51 22.62 9.05 -3.97
C PRO A 51 23.09 9.70 -2.67
N GLY A 52 24.42 9.89 -2.53
CA GLY A 52 25.01 10.54 -1.34
C GLY A 52 25.22 9.61 -0.14
N GLU A 53 24.83 8.35 -0.22
CA GLU A 53 24.92 7.38 0.87
C GLU A 53 25.82 6.19 0.52
N GLY A 54 26.22 5.44 1.58
CA GLY A 54 26.85 4.13 1.43
C GLY A 54 25.88 3.09 0.81
N ALA A 55 26.40 1.92 0.49
CA ALA A 55 25.57 0.83 0.01
C ALA A 55 25.02 0.02 1.19
N THR A 56 23.72 -0.18 1.25
CA THR A 56 23.07 -1.16 2.11
C THR A 56 23.03 -2.51 1.41
N VAL A 57 23.47 -3.56 2.08
CA VAL A 57 23.43 -4.93 1.56
C VAL A 57 22.45 -5.74 2.40
N VAL A 58 21.41 -6.24 1.76
CA VAL A 58 20.42 -7.13 2.36
C VAL A 58 20.64 -8.53 1.80
N ASN A 59 20.88 -9.49 2.67
CA ASN A 59 20.99 -10.90 2.31
C ASN A 59 19.81 -11.65 2.93
N SER A 60 18.92 -12.14 2.10
CA SER A 60 17.89 -13.09 2.44
C SER A 60 18.43 -14.49 2.14
N LYS A 61 18.95 -15.16 3.16
CA LYS A 61 19.56 -16.51 3.03
C LYS A 61 18.52 -17.62 2.86
N ASP A 62 17.28 -17.29 3.10
CA ASP A 62 16.13 -18.17 2.88
C ASP A 62 14.93 -17.29 2.57
N ALA A 63 14.76 -16.99 1.31
CA ALA A 63 13.61 -16.22 0.86
C ALA A 63 12.28 -16.95 1.11
N SER A 64 12.33 -18.23 1.42
CA SER A 64 11.27 -19.19 1.79
C SER A 64 9.87 -18.95 1.19
N ARG A 65 9.31 -17.78 1.38
CA ARG A 65 7.99 -17.39 0.88
C ARG A 65 7.99 -15.98 0.33
N THR A 66 7.14 -15.79 -0.69
CA THR A 66 6.81 -14.47 -1.21
C THR A 66 5.33 -14.19 -1.07
N LEU A 67 4.97 -12.91 -1.06
CA LEU A 67 3.61 -12.44 -1.21
C LEU A 67 3.61 -11.20 -2.10
N VAL A 68 2.68 -11.13 -3.02
CA VAL A 68 2.51 -9.97 -3.89
C VAL A 68 1.18 -9.30 -3.58
N ALA A 69 1.22 -8.00 -3.34
CA ALA A 69 0.04 -7.19 -3.06
C ALA A 69 0.04 -5.89 -3.88
N ARG A 70 -1.14 -5.45 -4.26
CA ARG A 70 -1.41 -4.12 -4.81
C ARG A 70 -1.93 -3.23 -3.70
N PHE A 71 -1.41 -2.01 -3.65
CA PHE A 71 -1.89 -0.97 -2.75
C PHE A 71 -2.43 0.20 -3.55
N THR A 72 -3.58 0.73 -3.11
CA THR A 72 -4.13 1.99 -3.58
C THR A 72 -4.14 2.97 -2.42
N VAL A 73 -3.36 4.04 -2.53
CA VAL A 73 -3.17 5.05 -1.49
C VAL A 73 -3.89 6.32 -1.93
N GLN A 74 -4.93 6.72 -1.19
CA GLN A 74 -5.70 7.92 -1.51
C GLN A 74 -4.88 9.19 -1.27
N PRO A 75 -5.25 10.34 -1.87
CA PRO A 75 -4.60 11.62 -1.61
C PRO A 75 -4.47 11.92 -0.12
N GLY A 76 -3.26 12.27 0.33
CA GLY A 76 -2.94 12.57 1.72
C GLY A 76 -2.86 11.35 2.64
N ALA A 77 -3.17 10.15 2.17
CA ALA A 77 -3.06 8.95 2.98
C ALA A 77 -1.59 8.55 3.18
N GLN A 78 -1.29 8.07 4.40
CA GLN A 78 0.04 7.77 4.88
C GLN A 78 0.07 6.43 5.58
N PHE A 79 1.08 5.61 5.29
CA PHE A 79 1.38 4.44 6.09
C PHE A 79 1.94 4.85 7.45
N PRO A 80 1.55 4.19 8.56
CA PRO A 80 2.22 4.41 9.84
C PRO A 80 3.70 4.00 9.71
N TRP A 81 4.55 4.48 10.64
CA TRP A 81 5.93 4.01 10.74
C TRP A 81 5.96 2.50 11.00
N HIS A 82 6.70 1.77 10.19
CA HIS A 82 6.74 0.31 10.23
C HIS A 82 8.02 -0.23 9.61
N THR A 83 8.22 -1.54 9.75
CA THR A 83 9.23 -2.32 9.05
C THR A 83 8.59 -3.60 8.49
N HIS A 84 9.37 -4.38 7.77
CA HIS A 84 8.96 -5.67 7.19
C HIS A 84 9.83 -6.82 7.68
N PRO A 85 9.32 -8.08 7.71
CA PRO A 85 10.11 -9.26 8.05
C PRO A 85 11.33 -9.44 7.16
N GLY A 86 11.19 -9.20 5.87
CA GLY A 86 12.24 -9.29 4.86
C GLY A 86 12.19 -8.13 3.87
N PRO A 87 13.03 -8.15 2.82
CA PRO A 87 13.05 -7.08 1.82
C PRO A 87 11.77 -7.03 0.99
N VAL A 88 11.41 -5.81 0.56
CA VAL A 88 10.24 -5.56 -0.25
C VAL A 88 10.63 -4.81 -1.53
N VAL A 89 10.29 -5.36 -2.68
CA VAL A 89 10.40 -4.67 -3.97
C VAL A 89 9.08 -3.97 -4.26
N VAL A 90 9.13 -2.64 -4.40
CA VAL A 90 7.97 -1.78 -4.67
C VAL A 90 8.05 -1.26 -6.09
N ASN A 91 6.98 -1.45 -6.87
CA ASN A 91 6.83 -0.96 -8.23
C ASN A 91 5.66 0.03 -8.28
N VAL A 92 5.92 1.31 -8.51
CA VAL A 92 4.87 2.33 -8.62
C VAL A 92 4.29 2.27 -10.03
N THR A 93 2.98 2.00 -10.13
CA THR A 93 2.27 1.82 -11.40
C THR A 93 1.40 3.01 -11.78
N GLN A 94 1.01 3.84 -10.78
CA GLN A 94 0.22 5.05 -10.99
C GLN A 94 0.53 6.09 -9.92
N GLY A 95 0.52 7.36 -10.29
CA GLY A 95 0.75 8.48 -9.37
C GLY A 95 2.20 8.56 -8.89
N GLU A 96 2.38 8.91 -7.65
CA GLU A 96 3.69 9.14 -7.02
C GLU A 96 3.64 8.72 -5.56
N LEU A 97 4.64 7.98 -5.10
CA LEU A 97 4.80 7.60 -3.71
C LEU A 97 6.01 8.31 -3.11
N VAL A 98 5.84 8.98 -1.98
CA VAL A 98 6.94 9.53 -1.19
C VAL A 98 7.30 8.53 -0.10
N TYR A 99 8.51 7.99 -0.14
CA TYR A 99 9.06 7.07 0.85
C TYR A 99 9.98 7.85 1.80
N VAL A 100 9.83 7.61 3.11
CA VAL A 100 10.58 8.32 4.16
C VAL A 100 11.22 7.30 5.09
N PRO A 101 12.55 7.01 4.97
CA PRO A 101 13.24 6.15 5.91
C PRO A 101 13.50 6.89 7.23
N ALA A 102 13.55 6.15 8.34
CA ALA A 102 13.80 6.68 9.66
C ALA A 102 15.26 7.10 9.88
N ASP A 103 16.19 6.55 9.09
CA ASP A 103 17.63 6.73 9.28
C ASP A 103 18.09 8.16 8.97
N ASP A 104 17.47 8.79 7.96
CA ASP A 104 17.86 10.12 7.49
C ASP A 104 16.69 11.09 7.33
N CYS A 105 15.44 10.61 7.49
CA CYS A 105 14.21 11.38 7.29
C CYS A 105 14.10 12.03 5.90
N SER A 106 14.84 11.55 4.92
CA SER A 106 14.79 12.07 3.55
C SER A 106 13.48 11.71 2.87
N HIS A 107 12.97 12.62 2.05
CA HIS A 107 11.77 12.36 1.24
C HIS A 107 12.18 11.90 -0.15
N ARG A 108 12.08 10.60 -0.40
CA ARG A 108 12.44 9.98 -1.67
C ARG A 108 11.19 9.78 -2.51
N VAL A 109 11.15 10.42 -3.65
CA VAL A 109 9.97 10.46 -4.53
C VAL A 109 10.09 9.42 -5.62
N TYR A 110 9.06 8.57 -5.74
CA TYR A 110 8.98 7.51 -6.74
C TYR A 110 7.73 7.69 -7.60
N PRO A 111 7.84 8.25 -8.81
CA PRO A 111 6.72 8.38 -9.74
C PRO A 111 6.39 7.04 -10.42
N ALA A 112 5.24 6.99 -11.07
CA ALA A 112 4.83 5.85 -11.88
C ALA A 112 5.93 5.44 -12.88
N GLY A 113 6.14 4.13 -13.04
CA GLY A 113 7.19 3.55 -13.87
C GLY A 113 8.54 3.41 -13.15
N THR A 114 8.62 3.73 -11.85
CA THR A 114 9.83 3.52 -11.04
C THR A 114 9.65 2.39 -10.04
N ALA A 115 10.78 1.87 -9.54
CA ALA A 115 10.80 0.87 -8.50
C ALA A 115 11.90 1.16 -7.48
N PHE A 116 11.70 0.68 -6.24
CA PHE A 116 12.72 0.70 -5.19
C PHE A 116 12.66 -0.56 -4.33
N VAL A 117 13.68 -0.73 -3.51
CA VAL A 117 13.75 -1.83 -2.55
C VAL A 117 13.78 -1.25 -1.15
N ASP A 118 12.79 -1.65 -0.33
CA ASP A 118 12.87 -1.49 1.12
C ASP A 118 13.70 -2.65 1.68
N PRO A 119 14.70 -2.40 2.54
CA PRO A 119 15.55 -3.45 3.08
C PRO A 119 14.82 -4.45 4.00
N GLY A 120 13.73 -4.06 4.64
CA GLY A 120 13.12 -4.86 5.69
C GLY A 120 14.04 -5.04 6.90
N HIS A 121 13.91 -6.16 7.63
CA HIS A 121 14.82 -6.57 8.72
C HIS A 121 15.05 -5.46 9.78
N GLY A 122 13.98 -4.77 10.18
CA GLY A 122 14.06 -3.68 11.16
C GLY A 122 14.36 -2.30 10.60
N HIS A 123 14.55 -2.16 9.28
CA HIS A 123 14.62 -0.86 8.63
C HIS A 123 13.25 -0.16 8.71
N VAL A 124 13.18 0.87 9.54
CA VAL A 124 11.92 1.60 9.81
C VAL A 124 11.71 2.67 8.77
N HIS A 125 10.49 2.76 8.26
CA HIS A 125 10.10 3.77 7.27
C HIS A 125 8.61 4.09 7.35
N SER A 126 8.22 5.11 6.61
CA SER A 126 6.84 5.45 6.27
C SER A 126 6.73 5.77 4.77
N ALA A 127 5.52 5.83 4.25
CA ALA A 127 5.25 6.27 2.89
C ALA A 127 3.94 7.04 2.82
N VAL A 128 3.87 8.04 1.95
CA VAL A 128 2.72 8.93 1.83
C VAL A 128 2.43 9.28 0.37
N ASN A 129 1.16 9.43 0.05
CA ASN A 129 0.72 10.05 -1.21
C ASN A 129 0.47 11.54 -0.97
N ARG A 130 1.35 12.39 -1.46
CA ARG A 130 1.21 13.87 -1.38
C ARG A 130 0.54 14.50 -2.59
N THR A 131 0.12 13.67 -3.56
CA THR A 131 -0.54 14.14 -4.77
C THR A 131 -2.05 14.31 -4.58
N GLY A 132 -2.71 14.98 -5.50
CA GLY A 132 -4.17 15.11 -5.54
C GLY A 132 -4.90 13.93 -6.20
N GLN A 133 -4.18 12.86 -6.60
CA GLN A 133 -4.73 11.68 -7.25
C GLN A 133 -4.30 10.42 -6.50
N PRO A 134 -5.03 9.30 -6.61
CA PRO A 134 -4.62 8.04 -6.03
C PRO A 134 -3.27 7.57 -6.57
N THR A 135 -2.42 7.07 -5.67
CA THR A 135 -1.18 6.37 -6.01
C THR A 135 -1.40 4.88 -5.94
N VAL A 136 -0.96 4.14 -6.96
CA VAL A 136 -1.04 2.69 -7.01
C VAL A 136 0.35 2.11 -7.16
N PHE A 137 0.66 1.10 -6.34
CA PHE A 137 1.90 0.35 -6.46
C PHE A 137 1.67 -1.15 -6.19
N VAL A 138 2.57 -1.97 -6.71
CA VAL A 138 2.65 -3.40 -6.44
C VAL A 138 3.90 -3.66 -5.62
N ALA A 139 3.72 -4.34 -4.49
CA ALA A 139 4.81 -4.73 -3.60
C ALA A 139 4.99 -6.26 -3.61
N THR A 140 6.24 -6.70 -3.79
CA THR A 140 6.64 -8.09 -3.61
C THR A 140 7.42 -8.20 -2.31
N PHE A 141 6.85 -8.90 -1.36
CA PHE A 141 7.44 -9.19 -0.06
C PHE A 141 8.22 -10.50 -0.13
N TYR A 142 9.48 -10.48 0.28
CA TYR A 142 10.29 -11.67 0.50
C TYR A 142 10.31 -12.04 1.98
N GLU A 143 10.66 -13.28 2.31
CA GLU A 143 10.62 -13.80 3.68
C GLU A 143 9.24 -13.58 4.34
N ALA A 144 8.18 -13.64 3.54
CA ALA A 144 6.83 -13.51 4.09
C ALA A 144 6.60 -14.64 5.11
N PRO A 145 6.24 -14.34 6.37
CA PRO A 145 6.01 -15.37 7.38
C PRO A 145 4.82 -16.23 6.97
N ALA A 146 4.77 -17.47 7.44
CA ALA A 146 3.65 -18.38 7.14
C ALA A 146 2.30 -17.77 7.58
N GLU A 147 2.34 -17.08 8.72
CA GLU A 147 1.19 -16.37 9.32
C GLU A 147 1.67 -15.04 9.93
N GLY A 148 0.73 -14.16 10.26
CA GLY A 148 1.03 -12.89 10.92
C GLY A 148 1.24 -11.70 9.96
N PRO A 149 1.68 -10.56 10.48
CA PRO A 149 1.72 -9.30 9.74
C PRO A 149 2.90 -9.22 8.78
N LEU A 150 2.69 -8.55 7.63
CA LEU A 150 3.75 -8.14 6.71
C LEU A 150 4.31 -6.76 7.07
N LEU A 151 3.54 -5.93 7.76
CA LEU A 151 3.93 -4.64 8.32
C LEU A 151 4.03 -4.79 9.84
N ILE A 152 5.21 -4.57 10.37
CA ILE A 152 5.49 -4.61 11.81
C ILE A 152 5.52 -3.15 12.29
N PRO A 153 4.57 -2.71 13.13
CA PRO A 153 4.53 -1.32 13.61
C PRO A 153 5.83 -0.93 14.31
N ALA A 154 6.26 0.31 14.10
CA ALA A 154 7.42 0.89 14.74
C ALA A 154 7.11 2.27 15.29
N ALA A 155 7.91 2.74 16.25
CA ALA A 155 7.80 4.09 16.76
C ALA A 155 8.24 5.11 15.70
N ALA A 156 7.57 6.26 15.68
CA ALA A 156 8.00 7.38 14.86
C ALA A 156 9.39 7.86 15.34
N PRO A 157 10.36 8.04 14.44
CA PRO A 157 11.66 8.58 14.82
C PRO A 157 11.54 10.04 15.23
N ALA A 158 12.31 10.45 16.24
CA ALA A 158 12.32 11.82 16.69
C ALA A 158 12.83 12.76 15.58
N GLY A 159 12.06 13.82 15.29
CA GLY A 159 12.45 14.83 14.30
C GLY A 159 12.11 14.52 12.86
N CYS A 160 11.63 13.32 12.52
CA CYS A 160 11.09 13.05 11.18
C CYS A 160 9.65 13.58 11.05
N THR A 161 9.41 14.31 10.00
CA THR A 161 8.06 14.72 9.56
C THR A 161 7.73 14.03 8.24
N ILE A 162 6.45 13.67 8.06
CA ILE A 162 5.96 13.02 6.85
C ILE A 162 5.07 13.97 6.08
#